data_bc71e0dc05c7caf4737dfad2506e93c8
#
_entry.id   bc71e0dc05c7caf4737dfad2506e93c8
#
_cell.length_a   1.000
_cell.length_b   1.000
_cell.length_c   1.000
_cell.angle_alpha   90.00
_cell.angle_beta   90.00
_cell.angle_gamma   90.00
#
_symmetry.space_group_name_H-M   'P 1'
#
loop_
_entity.id
_entity.type
_entity.pdbx_description
1 polymer ?
#
loop_
_entity_poly.entity_id
_entity_poly.type
_entity_poly.pdbx_seq_one_letter_code
_entity_poly.pdbx_strand_id
1 'polypeptide(L)'
;VETADIQFSVPRSDRVTIYKPQPRAPITFVCWKWHQPGYRTPYTAEHVNVWAAMIKRYYKKPHRLLCITDNPTGIDCETFPLWKDLDTARNPSGAHLPSCYRRLKIFSPLVTSELDIGEGDEVFSMDLDIVICTNIEMLIQKYADESFVGWKGVGTHNPVVYNGSLFKFRAGHVNFLWDEFNFKTSPHEAIKAKYFGSDQGWLSYRLRGTAPGWTAGTDGVLSYTSNLHAARMRSRAHLPSNARIICFNGKRKPWEKEVQQNSPWITTHWRL
;
A
#
# COMPACT_ATOMS: atom_id res chain seq x y z
N VAL A 1 -9.37 2.04 -79.22
CA VAL A 1 -8.68 1.90 -77.95
C VAL A 1 -9.71 2.08 -76.87
N GLU A 2 -10.22 0.96 -76.32
CA GLU A 2 -11.20 0.96 -75.24
C GLU A 2 -10.50 1.16 -73.91
N THR A 3 -10.90 2.17 -73.16
CA THR A 3 -10.47 2.37 -71.80
C THR A 3 -11.41 1.59 -70.85
N ALA A 4 -10.87 0.55 -70.22
CA ALA A 4 -11.58 -0.23 -69.20
C ALA A 4 -11.56 0.54 -67.88
N ASP A 5 -12.77 0.89 -67.40
CA ASP A 5 -13.00 1.40 -66.02
C ASP A 5 -12.78 0.31 -64.97
N ILE A 6 -11.73 0.43 -64.18
CA ILE A 6 -11.47 -0.46 -63.04
C ILE A 6 -12.26 0.11 -61.83
N GLN A 7 -13.40 -0.51 -61.50
CA GLN A 7 -14.09 -0.23 -60.26
C GLN A 7 -13.40 -0.92 -59.07
N PHE A 8 -12.78 -0.15 -58.19
CA PHE A 8 -12.34 -0.63 -56.90
C PHE A 8 -13.51 -0.70 -55.92
N SER A 9 -13.98 -1.91 -55.59
CA SER A 9 -14.88 -2.13 -54.47
C SER A 9 -14.12 -2.19 -53.18
N VAL A 10 -14.27 -1.18 -52.31
CA VAL A 10 -13.76 -1.18 -50.94
C VAL A 10 -14.69 -2.03 -50.08
N PRO A 11 -14.22 -3.07 -49.41
CA PRO A 11 -15.09 -3.83 -48.50
C PRO A 11 -15.43 -2.94 -47.28
N ARG A 12 -16.73 -2.65 -47.08
CA ARG A 12 -17.24 -2.07 -45.86
C ARG A 12 -17.13 -3.08 -44.73
N SER A 13 -16.16 -2.91 -43.86
CA SER A 13 -16.07 -3.62 -42.59
C SER A 13 -16.64 -2.70 -41.48
N ASP A 14 -17.96 -2.52 -41.47
CA ASP A 14 -18.65 -1.75 -40.42
C ASP A 14 -18.98 -2.63 -39.22
N ARG A 15 -18.02 -3.37 -38.70
CA ARG A 15 -18.14 -3.94 -37.36
C ARG A 15 -17.32 -3.11 -36.40
N VAL A 16 -17.89 -2.01 -35.92
CA VAL A 16 -17.38 -1.36 -34.68
C VAL A 16 -17.56 -2.37 -33.55
N THR A 17 -16.48 -3.06 -33.21
CA THR A 17 -16.47 -3.91 -32.03
C THR A 17 -16.53 -2.96 -30.84
N ILE A 18 -17.71 -2.78 -30.24
CA ILE A 18 -17.88 -2.07 -28.99
C ILE A 18 -17.15 -2.90 -27.94
N TYR A 19 -15.94 -2.49 -27.58
CA TYR A 19 -15.19 -3.10 -26.50
C TYR A 19 -15.96 -2.80 -25.20
N LYS A 20 -16.70 -3.80 -24.70
CA LYS A 20 -17.27 -3.76 -23.36
C LYS A 20 -16.07 -3.93 -22.39
N PRO A 21 -15.73 -2.93 -21.57
CA PRO A 21 -14.68 -3.13 -20.59
C PRO A 21 -15.05 -4.35 -19.73
N GLN A 22 -14.14 -5.31 -19.63
CA GLN A 22 -14.31 -6.46 -18.73
C GLN A 22 -14.48 -5.92 -17.30
N PRO A 23 -15.35 -6.54 -16.49
CA PRO A 23 -15.44 -6.18 -15.09
C PRO A 23 -14.04 -6.26 -14.48
N ARG A 24 -13.57 -5.18 -13.84
CA ARG A 24 -12.28 -5.19 -13.14
C ARG A 24 -12.34 -6.24 -12.04
N ALA A 25 -11.27 -7.02 -11.87
CA ALA A 25 -11.17 -7.93 -10.74
C ALA A 25 -11.31 -7.17 -9.42
N PRO A 26 -11.83 -7.83 -8.37
CA PRO A 26 -11.90 -7.23 -7.04
C PRO A 26 -10.51 -6.78 -6.57
N ILE A 27 -10.41 -5.59 -5.96
CA ILE A 27 -9.16 -5.10 -5.38
C ILE A 27 -8.64 -6.06 -4.31
N THR A 28 -7.35 -6.34 -4.31
CA THR A 28 -6.69 -7.13 -3.27
C THR A 28 -6.04 -6.21 -2.25
N PHE A 29 -6.56 -6.22 -1.02
CA PHE A 29 -5.88 -5.59 0.12
C PHE A 29 -4.84 -6.54 0.67
N VAL A 30 -3.61 -6.05 0.86
CA VAL A 30 -2.47 -6.84 1.34
C VAL A 30 -1.94 -6.25 2.63
N CYS A 31 -1.76 -7.07 3.64
CA CYS A 31 -0.99 -6.74 4.83
C CYS A 31 0.18 -7.70 5.04
N TRP A 32 1.06 -7.33 5.97
CA TRP A 32 2.32 -7.99 6.20
C TRP A 32 2.47 -8.31 7.68
N LYS A 33 2.72 -9.58 8.01
CA LYS A 33 3.01 -10.01 9.36
C LYS A 33 4.17 -10.99 9.36
N TRP A 34 5.26 -10.65 10.05
CA TRP A 34 6.37 -11.58 10.26
C TRP A 34 7.01 -11.37 11.63
N HIS A 35 7.68 -12.42 12.12
CA HIS A 35 8.49 -12.31 13.30
C HIS A 35 9.81 -11.61 12.97
N GLN A 36 10.12 -10.55 13.72
CA GLN A 36 11.36 -9.79 13.57
C GLN A 36 12.08 -9.73 14.92
N PRO A 37 13.10 -10.59 15.13
CA PRO A 37 13.88 -10.57 16.36
C PRO A 37 14.46 -9.18 16.65
N GLY A 38 14.31 -8.73 17.89
CA GLY A 38 14.79 -7.41 18.30
C GLY A 38 13.92 -6.23 17.85
N TYR A 39 12.82 -6.47 17.12
CA TYR A 39 11.88 -5.41 16.82
C TYR A 39 10.92 -5.18 17.99
N ARG A 40 10.66 -3.92 18.30
CA ARG A 40 9.92 -3.51 19.51
C ARG A 40 8.42 -3.82 19.50
N THR A 41 7.84 -4.17 18.36
CA THR A 41 6.40 -4.40 18.23
C THR A 41 6.16 -5.73 17.53
N PRO A 42 5.85 -6.81 18.27
CA PRO A 42 5.42 -8.05 17.65
C PRO A 42 3.99 -7.88 17.11
N TYR A 43 3.81 -8.09 15.83
CA TYR A 43 2.48 -8.21 15.25
C TYR A 43 1.93 -9.61 15.49
N THR A 44 0.64 -9.70 15.86
CA THR A 44 -0.06 -10.96 16.13
C THR A 44 -1.13 -11.23 15.07
N ALA A 45 -1.72 -12.41 15.08
CA ALA A 45 -2.88 -12.75 14.25
C ALA A 45 -4.07 -11.83 14.54
N GLU A 46 -4.28 -11.44 15.80
CA GLU A 46 -5.34 -10.51 16.20
C GLU A 46 -5.24 -9.16 15.46
N HIS A 47 -4.02 -8.62 15.31
CA HIS A 47 -3.82 -7.38 14.56
C HIS A 47 -4.24 -7.52 13.09
N VAL A 48 -3.98 -8.68 12.47
CA VAL A 48 -4.43 -9.00 11.10
C VAL A 48 -5.96 -9.10 11.05
N ASN A 49 -6.56 -9.78 12.02
CA ASN A 49 -8.02 -9.98 12.05
C ASN A 49 -8.75 -8.64 12.27
N VAL A 50 -8.24 -7.75 13.13
CA VAL A 50 -8.77 -6.38 13.29
C VAL A 50 -8.59 -5.57 12.02
N TRP A 51 -7.44 -5.64 11.36
CA TRP A 51 -7.20 -5.00 10.06
C TRP A 51 -8.25 -5.46 9.02
N ALA A 52 -8.47 -6.77 8.91
CA ALA A 52 -9.46 -7.34 8.01
C ALA A 52 -10.89 -6.89 8.35
N ALA A 53 -11.23 -6.85 9.64
CA ALA A 53 -12.53 -6.37 10.11
C ALA A 53 -12.77 -4.89 9.80
N MET A 54 -11.74 -4.04 9.94
CA MET A 54 -11.83 -2.63 9.57
C MET A 54 -12.10 -2.46 8.07
N ILE A 55 -11.40 -3.20 7.19
CA ILE A 55 -11.64 -3.14 5.76
C ILE A 55 -13.06 -3.58 5.43
N LYS A 56 -13.52 -4.71 5.93
CA LYS A 56 -14.91 -5.19 5.74
C LYS A 56 -15.96 -4.18 6.24
N ARG A 57 -15.64 -3.40 7.27
CA ARG A 57 -16.52 -2.37 7.83
C ARG A 57 -16.58 -1.12 6.96
N TYR A 58 -15.46 -0.69 6.39
CA TYR A 58 -15.33 0.61 5.73
C TYR A 58 -15.10 0.55 4.21
N TYR A 59 -15.08 -0.64 3.62
CA TYR A 59 -15.06 -0.86 2.18
C TYR A 59 -16.08 -1.93 1.81
N LYS A 60 -17.14 -1.54 1.08
CA LYS A 60 -18.30 -2.41 0.84
C LYS A 60 -18.30 -3.08 -0.52
N LYS A 61 -17.39 -2.75 -1.42
CA LYS A 61 -17.28 -3.39 -2.72
C LYS A 61 -16.60 -4.76 -2.60
N PRO A 62 -16.78 -5.64 -3.59
CA PRO A 62 -16.04 -6.90 -3.65
C PRO A 62 -14.55 -6.67 -3.51
N HIS A 63 -13.91 -7.43 -2.64
CA HIS A 63 -12.48 -7.32 -2.37
C HIS A 63 -11.92 -8.63 -1.83
N ARG A 64 -10.63 -8.78 -1.97
CA ARG A 64 -9.84 -9.87 -1.42
C ARG A 64 -8.97 -9.35 -0.27
N LEU A 65 -8.80 -10.13 0.79
CA LEU A 65 -7.95 -9.81 1.93
C LEU A 65 -6.85 -10.85 2.01
N LEU A 66 -5.60 -10.42 1.90
CA LEU A 66 -4.42 -11.27 1.86
C LEU A 66 -3.40 -10.83 2.92
N CYS A 67 -2.94 -11.74 3.74
CA CYS A 67 -1.82 -11.54 4.66
C CYS A 67 -0.60 -12.33 4.21
N ILE A 68 0.50 -11.64 3.91
CA ILE A 68 1.79 -12.29 3.63
C ILE A 68 2.52 -12.46 4.96
N THR A 69 2.76 -13.72 5.36
CA THR A 69 3.20 -14.04 6.72
C THR A 69 4.11 -15.25 6.81
N ASP A 70 4.97 -15.26 7.81
CA ASP A 70 5.79 -16.42 8.22
C ASP A 70 5.04 -17.42 9.12
N ASN A 71 3.89 -17.00 9.68
CA ASN A 71 3.06 -17.84 10.54
C ASN A 71 1.57 -17.50 10.36
N PRO A 72 0.80 -18.36 9.68
CA PRO A 72 -0.62 -18.12 9.40
C PRO A 72 -1.56 -18.45 10.58
N THR A 73 -1.06 -19.05 11.65
CA THR A 73 -1.90 -19.53 12.76
C THR A 73 -2.76 -18.43 13.36
N GLY A 74 -4.08 -18.64 13.42
CA GLY A 74 -5.06 -17.73 14.01
C GLY A 74 -5.43 -16.53 13.14
N ILE A 75 -5.04 -16.53 11.85
CA ILE A 75 -5.41 -15.48 10.89
C ILE A 75 -6.68 -15.91 10.14
N ASP A 76 -7.71 -15.05 10.12
CA ASP A 76 -9.04 -15.33 9.55
C ASP A 76 -9.18 -14.95 8.06
N CYS A 77 -8.19 -14.30 7.46
CA CYS A 77 -8.18 -14.01 6.03
C CYS A 77 -7.22 -14.94 5.29
N GLU A 78 -7.20 -14.84 3.97
CA GLU A 78 -6.27 -15.58 3.14
C GLU A 78 -4.81 -15.25 3.52
N THR A 79 -3.94 -16.26 3.50
CA THR A 79 -2.53 -16.12 3.86
C THR A 79 -1.63 -16.64 2.74
N PHE A 80 -0.49 -16.00 2.58
CA PHE A 80 0.58 -16.45 1.68
C PHE A 80 1.91 -16.50 2.44
N PRO A 81 2.76 -17.51 2.18
CA PRO A 81 4.05 -17.64 2.84
C PRO A 81 4.98 -16.45 2.55
N LEU A 82 5.60 -15.90 3.60
CA LEU A 82 6.59 -14.85 3.45
C LEU A 82 7.86 -15.37 2.77
N TRP A 83 8.36 -14.62 1.81
CA TRP A 83 9.60 -14.94 1.10
C TRP A 83 10.82 -14.84 2.03
N LYS A 84 11.76 -15.77 1.88
CA LYS A 84 12.97 -15.86 2.71
C LYS A 84 14.21 -15.24 2.08
N ASP A 85 14.21 -15.02 0.78
CA ASP A 85 15.36 -14.57 0.00
C ASP A 85 15.89 -13.17 0.35
N LEU A 86 15.09 -12.34 1.01
CA LEU A 86 15.50 -11.01 1.51
C LEU A 86 15.59 -10.93 3.05
N ASP A 87 15.68 -12.05 3.72
CA ASP A 87 15.74 -12.09 5.20
C ASP A 87 16.97 -11.34 5.77
N THR A 88 18.06 -11.32 5.02
CA THR A 88 19.32 -10.65 5.41
C THR A 88 19.47 -9.24 4.83
N ALA A 89 18.51 -8.78 4.02
CA ALA A 89 18.59 -7.44 3.45
C ALA A 89 18.50 -6.36 4.53
N ARG A 90 19.53 -5.51 4.62
CA ARG A 90 19.67 -4.48 5.64
C ARG A 90 19.46 -3.09 5.07
N ASN A 91 18.88 -2.23 5.91
CA ASN A 91 18.89 -0.81 5.65
C ASN A 91 20.23 -0.23 6.15
N PRO A 92 21.11 0.31 5.27
CA PRO A 92 22.41 0.84 5.67
C PRO A 92 22.33 2.02 6.65
N SER A 93 21.19 2.73 6.71
CA SER A 93 20.98 3.86 7.62
C SER A 93 20.34 3.47 8.96
N GLY A 94 20.08 2.21 9.20
CA GLY A 94 19.39 1.75 10.40
C GLY A 94 19.68 0.32 10.81
N ALA A 95 19.53 0.04 12.09
CA ALA A 95 19.88 -1.25 12.71
C ALA A 95 18.77 -2.31 12.61
N HIS A 96 17.67 -2.04 11.95
CA HIS A 96 16.49 -2.92 11.96
C HIS A 96 16.57 -4.02 10.93
N LEU A 97 16.60 -5.26 11.41
CA LEU A 97 16.54 -6.48 10.62
C LEU A 97 15.30 -7.29 10.98
N PRO A 98 14.77 -8.04 10.02
CA PRO A 98 14.86 -7.85 8.59
C PRO A 98 14.16 -6.54 8.18
N SER A 99 14.71 -5.87 7.21
CA SER A 99 14.12 -4.60 6.71
C SER A 99 12.86 -4.87 5.88
N CYS A 100 12.04 -3.82 5.68
CA CYS A 100 10.84 -3.92 4.86
C CYS A 100 11.12 -4.09 3.36
N TYR A 101 12.38 -4.21 2.90
CA TYR A 101 12.72 -4.43 1.48
C TYR A 101 12.04 -5.67 0.89
N ARG A 102 11.75 -6.69 1.69
CA ARG A 102 11.01 -7.87 1.24
C ARG A 102 9.63 -7.55 0.66
N ARG A 103 9.01 -6.43 1.09
CA ARG A 103 7.72 -5.98 0.55
C ARG A 103 7.80 -5.54 -0.92
N LEU A 104 8.98 -5.12 -1.40
CA LEU A 104 9.17 -4.75 -2.81
C LEU A 104 8.92 -5.92 -3.76
N LYS A 105 9.05 -7.15 -3.26
CA LYS A 105 8.83 -8.35 -4.07
C LYS A 105 7.40 -8.48 -4.61
N ILE A 106 6.43 -7.78 -4.00
CA ILE A 106 5.05 -7.75 -4.50
C ILE A 106 4.92 -7.08 -5.88
N PHE A 107 5.90 -6.30 -6.30
CA PHE A 107 5.94 -5.71 -7.63
C PHE A 107 6.46 -6.67 -8.71
N SER A 108 6.95 -7.85 -8.33
CA SER A 108 7.41 -8.88 -9.28
C SER A 108 6.23 -9.51 -10.00
N PRO A 109 6.26 -9.61 -11.35
CA PRO A 109 5.22 -10.31 -12.11
C PRO A 109 5.07 -11.79 -11.72
N LEU A 110 6.18 -12.45 -11.37
CA LEU A 110 6.13 -13.84 -10.89
C LEU A 110 5.37 -13.96 -9.59
N VAL A 111 5.62 -13.04 -8.65
CA VAL A 111 4.94 -13.04 -7.35
C VAL A 111 3.47 -12.68 -7.48
N THR A 112 3.09 -11.70 -8.28
CA THR A 112 1.69 -11.39 -8.50
C THR A 112 0.95 -12.58 -9.12
N SER A 113 1.58 -13.31 -10.04
CA SER A 113 1.03 -14.55 -10.60
C SER A 113 0.87 -15.65 -9.55
N GLU A 114 1.87 -15.85 -8.66
CA GLU A 114 1.78 -16.81 -7.55
C GLU A 114 0.65 -16.44 -6.56
N LEU A 115 0.34 -15.16 -6.44
CA LEU A 115 -0.74 -14.62 -5.61
C LEU A 115 -2.11 -14.62 -6.31
N ASP A 116 -2.24 -15.16 -7.51
CA ASP A 116 -3.44 -15.09 -8.35
C ASP A 116 -3.94 -13.64 -8.52
N ILE A 117 -3.01 -12.74 -8.84
CA ILE A 117 -3.25 -11.33 -9.16
C ILE A 117 -2.87 -11.12 -10.61
N GLY A 118 -3.86 -10.83 -11.45
CA GLY A 118 -3.68 -10.62 -12.88
C GLY A 118 -3.02 -9.28 -13.22
N GLU A 119 -2.49 -9.16 -14.43
CA GLU A 119 -1.99 -7.89 -14.93
C GLU A 119 -3.09 -6.83 -14.96
N GLY A 120 -2.81 -5.64 -14.45
CA GLY A 120 -3.78 -4.56 -14.32
C GLY A 120 -4.68 -4.61 -13.09
N ASP A 121 -4.68 -5.70 -12.32
CA ASP A 121 -5.43 -5.79 -11.08
C ASP A 121 -4.90 -4.82 -10.04
N GLU A 122 -5.80 -4.31 -9.20
CA GLU A 122 -5.45 -3.35 -8.16
C GLU A 122 -5.04 -4.05 -6.87
N VAL A 123 -3.88 -3.67 -6.36
CA VAL A 123 -3.35 -4.12 -5.07
C VAL A 123 -3.22 -2.93 -4.14
N PHE A 124 -3.75 -3.03 -2.92
CA PHE A 124 -3.65 -2.01 -1.90
C PHE A 124 -2.90 -2.55 -0.67
N SER A 125 -1.64 -2.21 -0.55
CA SER A 125 -0.79 -2.59 0.59
C SER A 125 -1.00 -1.64 1.75
N MET A 126 -1.22 -2.19 2.94
CA MET A 126 -1.50 -1.45 4.17
C MET A 126 -0.73 -2.09 5.34
N ASP A 127 -0.11 -1.27 6.18
CA ASP A 127 0.45 -1.73 7.45
C ASP A 127 -0.68 -2.13 8.43
N LEU A 128 -0.35 -2.94 9.43
CA LEU A 128 -1.30 -3.40 10.45
C LEU A 128 -1.59 -2.34 11.52
N ASP A 129 -0.68 -1.39 11.69
CA ASP A 129 -0.80 -0.30 12.66
C ASP A 129 -1.46 0.95 12.05
N ILE A 130 -2.59 0.72 11.39
CA ILE A 130 -3.47 1.76 10.88
C ILE A 130 -4.85 1.68 11.54
N VAL A 131 -5.60 2.77 11.53
CA VAL A 131 -7.00 2.81 11.91
C VAL A 131 -7.81 3.41 10.76
N ILE A 132 -8.72 2.61 10.19
CA ILE A 132 -9.66 3.08 9.17
C ILE A 132 -10.87 3.66 9.93
N CYS A 133 -11.16 4.95 9.69
CA CYS A 133 -12.14 5.69 10.46
C CYS A 133 -13.48 5.88 9.74
N THR A 134 -13.50 5.79 8.42
CA THR A 134 -14.70 5.92 7.59
C THR A 134 -14.51 5.24 6.24
N ASN A 135 -15.51 5.34 5.36
CA ASN A 135 -15.46 4.75 4.02
C ASN A 135 -14.23 5.21 3.23
N ILE A 136 -13.45 4.23 2.74
CA ILE A 136 -12.21 4.44 1.97
C ILE A 136 -12.39 4.29 0.47
N GLU A 137 -13.58 4.03 -0.01
CA GLU A 137 -13.87 3.80 -1.42
C GLU A 137 -13.43 5.00 -2.29
N MET A 138 -13.68 6.22 -1.81
CA MET A 138 -13.25 7.43 -2.50
C MET A 138 -11.73 7.55 -2.65
N LEU A 139 -10.93 7.03 -1.68
CA LEU A 139 -9.47 7.03 -1.80
C LEU A 139 -9.00 6.15 -2.95
N ILE A 140 -9.69 5.04 -3.16
CA ILE A 140 -9.37 4.08 -4.23
C ILE A 140 -9.82 4.64 -5.57
N GLN A 141 -11.06 5.16 -5.65
CA GLN A 141 -11.65 5.67 -6.89
C GLN A 141 -10.96 6.93 -7.42
N LYS A 142 -10.52 7.83 -6.54
CA LYS A 142 -9.83 9.08 -6.91
C LYS A 142 -8.64 8.84 -7.85
N TYR A 143 -7.99 7.70 -7.70
CA TYR A 143 -6.80 7.34 -8.45
C TYR A 143 -6.97 5.95 -9.12
N ALA A 144 -8.17 5.67 -9.64
CA ALA A 144 -8.51 4.37 -10.19
C ALA A 144 -7.65 3.97 -11.41
N ASP A 145 -7.17 4.92 -12.18
CA ASP A 145 -6.40 4.66 -13.41
C ASP A 145 -4.87 4.80 -13.23
N GLU A 146 -4.44 5.15 -12.02
CA GLU A 146 -3.02 5.35 -11.75
C GLU A 146 -2.29 4.02 -11.52
N SER A 147 -1.09 3.91 -12.11
CA SER A 147 -0.23 2.75 -11.96
C SER A 147 0.31 2.58 -10.54
N PHE A 148 0.53 3.68 -9.83
CA PHE A 148 0.97 3.71 -8.43
C PHE A 148 0.41 4.94 -7.72
N VAL A 149 -0.01 4.75 -6.47
CA VAL A 149 -0.42 5.81 -5.55
C VAL A 149 0.18 5.53 -4.17
N GLY A 150 0.83 6.49 -3.56
CA GLY A 150 1.43 6.32 -2.23
C GLY A 150 0.92 7.35 -1.22
N TRP A 151 1.11 7.07 0.05
CA TRP A 151 0.87 8.07 1.09
C TRP A 151 2.00 9.09 1.12
N LYS A 152 1.69 10.38 0.91
CA LYS A 152 2.63 11.50 0.82
C LYS A 152 2.56 12.42 2.05
N GLY A 153 3.64 13.20 2.25
CA GLY A 153 3.66 14.29 3.23
C GLY A 153 3.83 13.86 4.67
N VAL A 154 4.44 12.71 4.90
CA VAL A 154 4.72 12.19 6.25
C VAL A 154 6.17 12.40 6.60
N GLY A 155 6.41 13.27 7.55
CA GLY A 155 7.73 13.54 8.12
C GLY A 155 8.42 14.76 7.52
N THR A 156 8.53 15.81 8.31
CA THR A 156 9.17 17.08 7.93
C THR A 156 10.69 17.02 7.83
N HIS A 157 11.32 15.93 8.29
CA HIS A 157 12.78 15.80 8.41
C HIS A 157 13.41 14.78 7.47
N ASN A 158 12.61 14.09 6.67
CA ASN A 158 13.10 13.08 5.74
C ASN A 158 12.53 13.34 4.35
N PRO A 159 13.34 13.45 3.29
CA PRO A 159 12.87 13.65 1.93
C PRO A 159 12.13 12.47 1.33
N VAL A 160 11.75 11.47 2.14
CA VAL A 160 10.87 10.38 1.72
C VAL A 160 9.55 10.95 1.25
N VAL A 161 9.27 10.77 -0.03
CA VAL A 161 8.05 11.27 -0.66
C VAL A 161 6.88 10.35 -0.37
N TYR A 162 7.12 9.03 -0.40
CA TYR A 162 6.10 8.00 -0.17
C TYR A 162 6.41 7.22 1.10
N ASN A 163 5.44 7.14 1.99
CA ASN A 163 5.56 6.27 3.17
C ASN A 163 5.11 4.84 2.82
N GLY A 164 5.89 3.85 3.23
CA GLY A 164 5.63 2.44 2.96
C GLY A 164 4.43 1.84 3.67
N SER A 165 3.82 2.56 4.62
CA SER A 165 2.65 2.05 5.35
C SER A 165 1.38 1.96 4.50
N LEU A 166 1.30 2.74 3.41
CA LEU A 166 0.11 2.79 2.57
C LEU A 166 0.47 3.10 1.12
N PHE A 167 0.21 2.16 0.22
CA PHE A 167 0.31 2.38 -1.21
C PHE A 167 -0.63 1.45 -1.99
N LYS A 168 -1.06 1.92 -3.16
CA LYS A 168 -1.85 1.16 -4.12
C LYS A 168 -1.09 1.10 -5.44
N PHE A 169 -1.17 -0.02 -6.15
CA PHE A 169 -0.58 -0.14 -7.48
C PHE A 169 -1.41 -1.08 -8.36
N ARG A 170 -1.15 -1.02 -9.67
CA ARG A 170 -1.62 -2.00 -10.64
C ARG A 170 -0.54 -3.02 -10.91
N ALA A 171 -0.86 -4.30 -10.77
CA ALA A 171 0.04 -5.40 -11.09
C ALA A 171 0.50 -5.29 -12.54
N GLY A 172 1.76 -5.54 -12.79
CA GLY A 172 2.37 -5.43 -14.12
C GLY A 172 2.82 -4.01 -14.53
N HIS A 173 2.22 -2.95 -13.97
CA HIS A 173 2.49 -1.57 -14.42
C HIS A 173 3.71 -0.91 -13.77
N VAL A 174 4.21 -1.46 -12.67
CA VAL A 174 5.32 -0.87 -11.89
C VAL A 174 6.39 -1.90 -11.53
N ASN A 175 6.57 -2.90 -12.39
CA ASN A 175 7.51 -3.99 -12.18
C ASN A 175 8.95 -3.51 -12.02
N PHE A 176 9.32 -2.38 -12.63
CA PHE A 176 10.65 -1.77 -12.49
C PHE A 176 11.02 -1.48 -11.02
N LEU A 177 10.04 -1.35 -10.12
CA LEU A 177 10.30 -1.19 -8.69
C LEU A 177 10.93 -2.43 -8.06
N TRP A 178 10.69 -3.61 -8.65
CA TRP A 178 11.34 -4.86 -8.28
C TRP A 178 12.48 -5.22 -9.22
N ASP A 179 12.29 -5.16 -10.52
CA ASP A 179 13.25 -5.63 -11.53
C ASP A 179 14.60 -4.88 -11.46
N GLU A 180 14.55 -3.61 -11.06
CA GLU A 180 15.76 -2.78 -10.88
C GLU A 180 16.27 -2.78 -9.43
N PHE A 181 15.64 -3.51 -8.50
CA PHE A 181 16.07 -3.58 -7.12
C PHE A 181 17.15 -4.63 -6.92
N ASN A 182 18.34 -4.18 -6.55
CA ASN A 182 19.43 -5.02 -6.08
C ASN A 182 19.64 -4.78 -4.57
N PHE A 183 19.41 -5.80 -3.75
CA PHE A 183 19.47 -5.65 -2.28
C PHE A 183 20.87 -5.28 -1.74
N LYS A 184 21.94 -5.43 -2.53
CA LYS A 184 23.31 -5.05 -2.15
C LYS A 184 23.62 -3.58 -2.48
N THR A 185 23.11 -3.06 -3.60
CA THR A 185 23.47 -1.73 -4.11
C THR A 185 22.37 -0.71 -3.96
N SER A 186 21.11 -1.07 -4.26
CA SER A 186 19.99 -0.13 -4.29
C SER A 186 19.71 0.58 -2.97
N PRO A 187 19.85 -0.05 -1.77
CA PRO A 187 19.75 0.66 -0.50
C PRO A 187 20.77 1.80 -0.36
N HIS A 188 22.00 1.59 -0.81
CA HIS A 188 23.07 2.61 -0.77
C HIS A 188 22.83 3.73 -1.78
N GLU A 189 22.31 3.40 -2.97
CA GLU A 189 21.95 4.37 -4.00
C GLU A 189 20.84 5.32 -3.51
N ALA A 190 19.78 4.77 -2.92
CA ALA A 190 18.70 5.56 -2.36
C ALA A 190 19.19 6.51 -1.26
N ILE A 191 20.04 6.03 -0.34
CA ILE A 191 20.61 6.85 0.74
C ILE A 191 21.54 7.92 0.20
N LYS A 192 22.40 7.61 -0.78
CA LYS A 192 23.26 8.59 -1.45
C LYS A 192 22.46 9.71 -2.08
N ALA A 193 21.29 9.37 -2.63
CA ALA A 193 20.32 10.31 -3.18
C ALA A 193 19.45 11.00 -2.11
N LYS A 194 19.74 10.79 -0.80
CA LYS A 194 19.01 11.37 0.36
C LYS A 194 17.61 10.80 0.60
N TYR A 195 17.28 9.66 0.03
CA TYR A 195 16.04 8.94 0.34
C TYR A 195 16.32 7.87 1.41
N PHE A 196 15.83 8.10 2.62
CA PHE A 196 16.11 7.24 3.77
C PHE A 196 14.95 6.27 4.05
N GLY A 197 15.24 5.20 4.77
CA GLY A 197 14.29 4.14 5.06
C GLY A 197 14.59 2.88 4.25
N SER A 198 13.75 1.87 4.38
CA SER A 198 13.87 0.62 3.62
C SER A 198 13.14 0.72 2.27
N ASP A 199 12.04 -0.01 2.12
CA ASP A 199 11.19 0.01 0.92
C ASP A 199 10.70 1.42 0.56
N GLN A 200 10.25 2.19 1.54
CA GLN A 200 9.82 3.59 1.31
C GLN A 200 10.94 4.48 0.74
N GLY A 201 12.19 4.27 1.13
CA GLY A 201 13.34 4.96 0.58
C GLY A 201 13.55 4.62 -0.89
N TRP A 202 13.46 3.34 -1.23
CA TRP A 202 13.55 2.86 -2.61
C TRP A 202 12.40 3.36 -3.47
N LEU A 203 11.16 3.21 -3.01
CA LEU A 203 9.97 3.72 -3.71
C LEU A 203 10.09 5.23 -3.99
N SER A 204 10.51 6.01 -3.00
CA SER A 204 10.68 7.46 -3.14
C SER A 204 11.81 7.81 -4.12
N TYR A 205 12.92 7.08 -4.09
CA TYR A 205 14.04 7.25 -5.00
C TYR A 205 13.65 6.94 -6.44
N ARG A 206 12.93 5.85 -6.67
CA ARG A 206 12.55 5.43 -8.04
C ARG A 206 11.44 6.29 -8.63
N LEU A 207 10.43 6.60 -7.86
CA LEU A 207 9.27 7.37 -8.30
C LEU A 207 9.50 8.89 -8.23
N ARG A 208 10.47 9.38 -7.46
CA ARG A 208 10.86 10.80 -7.35
C ARG A 208 9.68 11.78 -7.17
N GLY A 209 8.60 11.33 -6.55
CA GLY A 209 7.40 12.13 -6.34
C GLY A 209 6.50 12.32 -7.56
N THR A 210 6.78 11.68 -8.69
CA THR A 210 5.99 11.80 -9.94
C THR A 210 4.63 11.11 -9.84
N ALA A 211 4.54 9.99 -9.13
CA ALA A 211 3.26 9.33 -8.90
C ALA A 211 2.36 10.15 -7.96
N PRO A 212 1.03 10.13 -8.12
CA PRO A 212 0.11 10.78 -7.20
C PRO A 212 0.18 10.20 -5.79
N GLY A 213 -0.48 10.84 -4.83
CA GLY A 213 -0.52 10.33 -3.48
C GLY A 213 -1.59 10.95 -2.60
N TRP A 214 -1.96 10.20 -1.58
CA TRP A 214 -2.88 10.65 -0.56
C TRP A 214 -2.17 11.57 0.44
N THR A 215 -2.89 12.60 0.87
CA THR A 215 -2.40 13.59 1.82
C THR A 215 -3.36 13.78 2.99
N ALA A 216 -2.88 14.41 4.05
CA ALA A 216 -3.69 14.68 5.22
C ALA A 216 -4.83 15.67 4.95
N GLY A 217 -4.57 16.71 4.16
CA GLY A 217 -5.55 17.78 3.90
C GLY A 217 -6.72 17.33 3.05
N THR A 218 -6.45 16.85 1.84
CA THR A 218 -7.50 16.53 0.86
C THR A 218 -8.06 15.12 0.99
N ASP A 219 -7.26 14.17 1.46
CA ASP A 219 -7.62 12.76 1.42
C ASP A 219 -7.92 12.17 2.81
N GLY A 220 -7.59 12.90 3.86
CA GLY A 220 -7.80 12.45 5.23
C GLY A 220 -6.94 11.23 5.61
N VAL A 221 -5.77 11.07 4.97
CA VAL A 221 -4.76 10.07 5.33
C VAL A 221 -3.73 10.74 6.23
N LEU A 222 -3.84 10.49 7.53
CA LEU A 222 -3.10 11.21 8.55
C LEU A 222 -2.09 10.33 9.27
N SER A 223 -1.04 10.96 9.81
CA SER A 223 -0.13 10.35 10.77
C SER A 223 -0.58 10.65 12.19
N TYR A 224 -0.73 9.63 13.00
CA TYR A 224 -1.00 9.81 14.44
C TYR A 224 0.08 10.63 15.13
N THR A 225 1.34 10.42 14.75
CA THR A 225 2.47 11.13 15.35
C THR A 225 2.63 12.55 14.82
N SER A 226 2.60 12.74 13.50
CA SER A 226 2.91 14.05 12.89
C SER A 226 1.69 14.97 12.83
N ASN A 227 0.54 14.46 12.38
CA ASN A 227 -0.63 15.33 12.18
C ASN A 227 -1.44 15.53 13.47
N LEU A 228 -1.62 14.48 14.29
CA LEU A 228 -2.41 14.58 15.52
C LEU A 228 -1.57 15.03 16.73
N HIS A 229 -0.25 14.88 16.69
CA HIS A 229 0.63 15.33 17.77
C HIS A 229 0.98 16.82 17.67
N ALA A 230 1.25 17.31 16.46
CA ALA A 230 1.66 18.70 16.24
C ALA A 230 0.56 19.71 16.61
N ALA A 231 -0.71 19.31 16.54
CA ALA A 231 -1.85 20.18 16.84
C ALA A 231 -2.18 20.26 18.34
N ARG A 232 -1.19 20.09 19.26
CA ARG A 232 -1.33 20.09 20.74
C ARG A 232 -2.19 18.95 21.28
N MET A 233 -1.89 18.46 22.48
CA MET A 233 -2.47 17.25 23.10
C MET A 233 -4.01 17.17 23.12
N ARG A 234 -4.73 18.27 22.97
CA ARG A 234 -6.20 18.30 22.88
C ARG A 234 -6.75 17.68 21.58
N SER A 235 -5.96 17.62 20.51
CA SER A 235 -6.43 17.10 19.22
C SER A 235 -6.50 15.57 19.14
N ARG A 236 -5.80 14.84 19.99
CA ARG A 236 -5.84 13.36 19.98
C ARG A 236 -7.12 12.77 20.51
N ALA A 237 -7.78 13.46 21.43
CA ALA A 237 -9.06 13.03 22.00
C ALA A 237 -10.19 13.04 20.97
N HIS A 238 -10.05 13.84 19.91
CA HIS A 238 -11.05 13.99 18.87
C HIS A 238 -10.49 13.54 17.51
N LEU A 239 -11.29 12.76 16.80
CA LEU A 239 -11.00 12.37 15.43
C LEU A 239 -11.22 13.58 14.51
N PRO A 240 -10.24 13.98 13.66
CA PRO A 240 -10.47 15.02 12.67
C PRO A 240 -11.64 14.67 11.74
N SER A 241 -12.47 15.65 11.42
CA SER A 241 -13.70 15.42 10.62
C SER A 241 -13.43 14.85 9.22
N ASN A 242 -12.26 15.13 8.66
CA ASN A 242 -11.84 14.59 7.36
C ASN A 242 -11.07 13.27 7.47
N ALA A 243 -10.84 12.71 8.68
CA ALA A 243 -10.04 11.52 8.86
C ALA A 243 -10.67 10.29 8.20
N ARG A 244 -9.92 9.64 7.32
CA ARG A 244 -10.28 8.36 6.70
C ARG A 244 -9.39 7.23 7.17
N ILE A 245 -8.08 7.46 7.16
CA ILE A 245 -7.07 6.50 7.65
C ILE A 245 -6.09 7.25 8.54
N ILE A 246 -5.88 6.73 9.75
CA ILE A 246 -4.85 7.20 10.66
C ILE A 246 -3.74 6.14 10.72
N CYS A 247 -2.52 6.50 10.33
CA CYS A 247 -1.36 5.61 10.35
C CYS A 247 -0.51 5.88 11.58
N PHE A 248 -0.13 4.82 12.28
CA PHE A 248 0.68 4.86 13.52
C PHE A 248 2.16 4.59 13.21
N ASN A 249 2.73 5.39 12.34
CA ASN A 249 4.10 5.29 11.83
C ASN A 249 5.20 5.65 12.84
N GLY A 250 5.02 5.35 14.11
CA GLY A 250 5.95 5.68 15.19
C GLY A 250 5.98 4.65 16.30
N LYS A 251 6.39 5.08 17.49
CA LYS A 251 6.46 4.20 18.67
C LYS A 251 5.09 3.79 19.20
N ARG A 252 4.09 4.69 19.10
CA ARG A 252 2.73 4.47 19.57
C ARG A 252 1.96 3.59 18.63
N LYS A 253 1.13 2.69 19.20
CA LYS A 253 0.33 1.74 18.41
C LYS A 253 -1.14 1.79 18.83
N PRO A 254 -2.09 1.51 17.90
CA PRO A 254 -3.52 1.64 18.18
C PRO A 254 -4.05 0.66 19.24
N TRP A 255 -3.33 -0.42 19.54
CA TRP A 255 -3.69 -1.40 20.57
C TRP A 255 -3.13 -1.10 21.95
N GLU A 256 -2.29 -0.08 22.11
CA GLU A 256 -1.73 0.30 23.40
C GLU A 256 -2.79 1.00 24.27
N LYS A 257 -2.98 0.51 25.50
CA LYS A 257 -4.00 1.02 26.42
C LYS A 257 -3.90 2.53 26.66
N GLU A 258 -2.69 3.05 26.86
CA GLU A 258 -2.44 4.49 27.03
C GLU A 258 -2.84 5.29 25.77
N VAL A 259 -2.56 4.75 24.60
CA VAL A 259 -2.91 5.40 23.33
C VAL A 259 -4.42 5.45 23.14
N GLN A 260 -5.14 4.38 23.47
CA GLN A 260 -6.59 4.32 23.43
C GLN A 260 -7.24 5.25 24.45
N GLN A 261 -6.68 5.37 25.66
CA GLN A 261 -7.16 6.31 26.69
C GLN A 261 -7.03 7.77 26.23
N ASN A 262 -5.92 8.10 25.56
CA ASN A 262 -5.69 9.44 25.00
C ASN A 262 -6.47 9.73 23.72
N SER A 263 -6.98 8.69 23.06
CA SER A 263 -7.69 8.75 21.79
C SER A 263 -8.84 7.73 21.77
N PRO A 264 -9.94 8.00 22.53
CA PRO A 264 -11.03 7.02 22.71
C PRO A 264 -11.71 6.56 21.40
N TRP A 265 -11.65 7.38 20.36
CA TRP A 265 -12.16 7.04 19.04
C TRP A 265 -11.47 5.79 18.43
N ILE A 266 -10.27 5.45 18.87
CA ILE A 266 -9.55 4.26 18.38
C ILE A 266 -10.37 2.99 18.65
N THR A 267 -10.92 2.84 19.84
CA THR A 267 -11.68 1.64 20.23
C THR A 267 -12.99 1.48 19.45
N THR A 268 -13.53 2.57 18.91
CA THR A 268 -14.70 2.54 18.03
C THR A 268 -14.38 1.93 16.68
N HIS A 269 -13.17 2.17 16.16
CA HIS A 269 -12.79 1.80 14.80
C HIS A 269 -11.86 0.58 14.74
N TRP A 270 -10.86 0.53 15.62
CA TRP A 270 -9.86 -0.54 15.70
C TRP A 270 -10.37 -1.69 16.58
N ARG A 271 -11.21 -2.55 16.00
CA ARG A 271 -11.86 -3.69 16.67
C ARG A 271 -12.28 -4.75 15.65
N LEU A 272 -12.55 -5.96 16.10
CA LEU A 272 -13.19 -7.04 15.34
C LEU A 272 -14.61 -6.69 14.91
#